data_f656d265394e68456500f023b50ca8f7
#
_entry.id   f656d265394e68456500f023b50ca8f7
#
_cell.length_a   1.000
_cell.length_b   1.000
_cell.length_c   1.000
_cell.angle_alpha   90.00
_cell.angle_beta   90.00
_cell.angle_gamma   90.00
#
_symmetry.space_group_name_H-M   'P 1'
#
loop_
_entity.id
_entity.type
_entity.pdbx_description
1 polymer ?
#
loop_
_entity_poly.entity_id
_entity_poly.type
_entity_poly.pdbx_seq_one_letter_code
_entity_poly.pdbx_strand_id
1 'polypeptide(L)'
;MLDLLERNLGASQEQRFNWRHSENPAGDSWSWFVHEPGRPAAVGLASVFPRHMWVDRKQVTAGQVGDFVIDSTYRSLGPAVLLQRTTFEPVDCGKIAFCYDCPPHDRGMATFVRLDMSSNCDVLRYALLLRSDEYFAKKLGKHVWTRPLVGATNLFLAMRKSGAASRGLEISEFDDDFGEEFSQLDRRVAAAGEVRASRGAEDMTWRYRKDPLRKRLLPNTNVGTYRMLVARKAGELLAFVIFFIQTDGIACIVDLFGVELSKIAAPLLSALTEISYGSGVWAIWAFCSTDSELNSILQQARFRRRELAVRTVAYAPGSDMVGRLGSGLRWPFSHVEVLQ
;
A
#
# COMPACT_ATOMS: atom_id res chain seq x y z
N MET A 1 -1.12 22.61 13.00
CA MET A 1 -0.87 21.42 12.15
C MET A 1 -1.88 21.30 11.03
N LEU A 2 -3.18 21.21 11.32
CA LEU A 2 -4.23 21.06 10.29
C LEU A 2 -4.17 22.16 9.23
N ASP A 3 -4.08 23.43 9.63
CA ASP A 3 -3.95 24.55 8.69
C ASP A 3 -2.77 24.39 7.70
N LEU A 4 -1.60 23.91 8.19
CA LEU A 4 -0.45 23.65 7.32
C LEU A 4 -0.70 22.49 6.34
N LEU A 5 -1.36 21.44 6.79
CA LEU A 5 -1.73 20.31 5.93
C LEU A 5 -2.76 20.73 4.86
N GLU A 6 -3.80 21.47 5.24
CA GLU A 6 -4.83 21.96 4.34
C GLU A 6 -4.29 22.90 3.26
N ARG A 7 -3.39 23.83 3.64
CA ARG A 7 -2.74 24.73 2.67
C ARG A 7 -1.88 24.01 1.63
N ASN A 8 -1.25 22.89 2.03
CA ASN A 8 -0.31 22.19 1.16
C ASN A 8 -0.88 20.96 0.45
N LEU A 9 -1.84 20.28 1.07
CA LEU A 9 -2.44 19.04 0.54
C LEU A 9 -3.87 19.26 0.01
N GLY A 10 -4.47 20.42 0.27
CA GLY A 10 -5.85 20.74 -0.11
C GLY A 10 -6.88 19.93 0.68
N ALA A 11 -8.14 20.36 0.69
CA ALA A 11 -9.27 19.78 1.41
C ALA A 11 -9.08 19.62 2.94
N SER A 12 -10.17 19.50 3.69
CA SER A 12 -10.10 19.27 5.14
C SER A 12 -9.39 17.95 5.46
N GLN A 13 -8.36 17.99 6.29
CA GLN A 13 -7.56 16.85 6.70
C GLN A 13 -7.93 16.32 8.10
N GLU A 14 -8.94 16.90 8.74
CA GLU A 14 -9.27 16.62 10.14
C GLU A 14 -9.55 15.14 10.42
N GLN A 15 -10.39 14.50 9.59
CA GLN A 15 -10.71 13.07 9.77
C GLN A 15 -9.48 12.18 9.54
N ARG A 16 -8.67 12.51 8.52
CA ARG A 16 -7.41 11.81 8.24
C ARG A 16 -6.41 12.02 9.36
N PHE A 17 -6.36 13.23 9.92
CA PHE A 17 -5.53 13.57 11.05
C PHE A 17 -5.90 12.73 12.27
N ASN A 18 -7.17 12.72 12.69
CA ASN A 18 -7.63 11.96 13.85
C ASN A 18 -7.34 10.47 13.69
N TRP A 19 -7.64 9.91 12.51
CA TRP A 19 -7.37 8.51 12.18
C TRP A 19 -5.88 8.15 12.30
N ARG A 20 -4.97 9.00 11.80
CA ARG A 20 -3.52 8.70 11.79
C ARG A 20 -2.82 9.00 13.10
N HIS A 21 -3.21 10.09 13.77
CA HIS A 21 -2.49 10.60 14.94
C HIS A 21 -3.05 10.10 16.26
N SER A 22 -4.37 9.89 16.36
CA SER A 22 -5.01 9.57 17.64
C SER A 22 -5.65 8.19 17.71
N GLU A 23 -6.09 7.64 16.56
CA GLU A 23 -6.77 6.32 16.51
C GLU A 23 -5.86 5.20 16.05
N ASN A 24 -4.56 5.43 15.94
CA ASN A 24 -3.58 4.46 15.49
C ASN A 24 -3.34 3.40 16.59
N PRO A 25 -3.61 2.11 16.36
CA PRO A 25 -3.44 1.07 17.39
C PRO A 25 -2.00 0.86 17.82
N ALA A 26 -1.03 1.26 17.01
CA ALA A 26 0.39 1.12 17.33
C ALA A 26 0.92 2.27 18.23
N GLY A 27 0.06 3.24 18.59
CA GLY A 27 0.38 4.35 19.49
C GLY A 27 0.37 5.73 18.85
N ASP A 28 0.73 6.73 19.64
CA ASP A 28 0.73 8.12 19.24
C ASP A 28 1.86 8.44 18.25
N SER A 29 1.57 9.34 17.33
CA SER A 29 2.55 9.82 16.36
C SER A 29 3.47 10.90 16.96
N TRP A 30 4.64 11.03 16.35
CA TRP A 30 5.56 12.15 16.60
C TRP A 30 5.47 13.14 15.44
N SER A 31 5.53 14.44 15.75
CA SER A 31 5.47 15.49 14.74
C SER A 31 6.44 16.60 15.05
N TRP A 32 7.16 17.06 14.03
CA TRP A 32 8.13 18.16 14.10
C TRP A 32 7.70 19.29 13.19
N PHE A 33 7.93 20.51 13.66
CA PHE A 33 7.57 21.72 12.94
C PHE A 33 8.80 22.55 12.60
N VAL A 34 8.79 23.14 11.43
CA VAL A 34 9.74 24.19 11.05
C VAL A 34 9.06 25.53 11.22
N HIS A 35 9.71 26.44 11.95
CA HIS A 35 9.29 27.83 12.12
C HIS A 35 10.32 28.77 11.52
N GLU A 36 9.86 29.84 10.91
CA GLU A 36 10.71 30.97 10.55
C GLU A 36 10.86 31.91 11.75
N PRO A 37 12.06 32.41 12.07
CA PRO A 37 12.25 33.40 13.12
C PRO A 37 11.34 34.61 12.92
N GLY A 38 10.59 34.97 13.98
CA GLY A 38 9.64 36.08 13.95
C GLY A 38 8.27 35.78 13.37
N ARG A 39 8.02 34.54 12.87
CA ARG A 39 6.73 34.11 12.37
C ARG A 39 6.11 33.04 13.28
N PRO A 40 4.91 33.29 13.87
CA PRO A 40 4.29 32.33 14.78
C PRO A 40 3.78 31.05 14.09
N ALA A 41 3.39 31.16 12.81
CA ALA A 41 2.87 30.02 12.06
C ALA A 41 4.01 29.10 11.58
N ALA A 42 3.82 27.80 11.74
CA ALA A 42 4.73 26.80 11.19
C ALA A 42 4.74 26.84 9.66
N VAL A 43 5.92 26.69 9.06
CA VAL A 43 6.15 26.68 7.62
C VAL A 43 6.52 25.30 7.09
N GLY A 44 6.72 24.34 7.95
CA GLY A 44 6.98 22.93 7.60
C GLY A 44 6.56 21.96 8.70
N LEU A 45 6.28 20.73 8.31
CA LEU A 45 5.84 19.63 9.15
C LEU A 45 6.38 18.32 8.59
N ALA A 46 6.79 17.43 9.48
CA ALA A 46 6.90 16.01 9.21
C ALA A 46 6.39 15.21 10.39
N SER A 47 5.81 14.06 10.14
CA SER A 47 5.31 13.16 11.18
C SER A 47 5.85 11.74 11.00
N VAL A 48 5.95 11.02 12.12
CA VAL A 48 6.25 9.60 12.17
C VAL A 48 5.08 8.89 12.82
N PHE A 49 4.47 7.96 12.10
CA PHE A 49 3.32 7.18 12.53
C PHE A 49 3.77 5.79 12.95
N PRO A 50 3.55 5.39 14.21
CA PRO A 50 3.88 4.04 14.65
C PRO A 50 3.14 2.99 13.81
N ARG A 51 3.78 1.84 13.62
CA ARG A 51 3.24 0.68 12.92
C ARG A 51 3.67 -0.59 13.62
N HIS A 52 2.75 -1.51 13.84
CA HIS A 52 3.12 -2.86 14.21
C HIS A 52 3.69 -3.57 12.99
N MET A 53 4.92 -4.03 13.11
CA MET A 53 5.65 -4.71 12.04
C MET A 53 6.19 -6.05 12.55
N TRP A 54 6.27 -7.01 11.66
CA TRP A 54 7.02 -8.23 11.88
C TRP A 54 8.42 -8.09 11.28
N VAL A 55 9.43 -8.39 12.07
CA VAL A 55 10.83 -8.47 11.65
C VAL A 55 11.37 -9.79 12.16
N ASP A 56 11.72 -10.69 11.26
CA ASP A 56 12.32 -11.99 11.62
C ASP A 56 11.52 -12.72 12.72
N ARG A 57 10.24 -12.90 12.51
CA ARG A 57 9.26 -13.52 13.45
C ARG A 57 9.02 -12.77 14.76
N LYS A 58 9.58 -11.59 14.93
CA LYS A 58 9.33 -10.76 16.10
C LYS A 58 8.46 -9.57 15.72
N GLN A 59 7.44 -9.32 16.52
CA GLN A 59 6.67 -8.11 16.38
C GLN A 59 7.45 -6.95 17.01
N VAL A 60 7.58 -5.86 16.27
CA VAL A 60 8.24 -4.62 16.68
C VAL A 60 7.37 -3.43 16.34
N THR A 61 7.59 -2.30 16.99
CA THR A 61 7.05 -1.03 16.53
C THR A 61 8.07 -0.37 15.62
N ALA A 62 7.66 -0.06 14.38
CA ALA A 62 8.40 0.76 13.44
C ALA A 62 7.69 2.11 13.25
N GLY A 63 8.33 3.05 12.57
CA GLY A 63 7.75 4.36 12.25
C GLY A 63 7.59 4.55 10.75
N GLN A 64 6.39 4.87 10.29
CA GLN A 64 6.17 5.32 8.93
C GLN A 64 6.28 6.84 8.86
N VAL A 65 7.23 7.36 8.10
CA VAL A 65 7.35 8.80 7.86
C VAL A 65 6.20 9.23 6.93
N GLY A 66 5.60 10.35 7.21
CA GLY A 66 4.52 10.92 6.40
C GLY A 66 4.15 12.33 6.82
N ASP A 67 3.11 12.87 6.20
CA ASP A 67 2.68 14.26 6.38
C ASP A 67 3.84 15.26 6.21
N PHE A 68 4.75 14.93 5.29
CA PHE A 68 5.94 15.75 5.02
C PHE A 68 5.56 16.91 4.10
N VAL A 69 5.43 18.08 4.66
CA VAL A 69 5.04 19.30 3.95
C VAL A 69 5.94 20.47 4.30
N ILE A 70 6.23 21.31 3.32
CA ILE A 70 6.90 22.61 3.49
C ILE A 70 6.15 23.61 2.60
N ASP A 71 5.81 24.77 3.15
CA ASP A 71 5.16 25.85 2.43
C ASP A 71 5.96 26.23 1.17
N SER A 72 5.29 26.54 0.09
CA SER A 72 5.88 26.71 -1.25
C SER A 72 7.02 27.72 -1.27
N THR A 73 6.93 28.80 -0.51
CA THR A 73 7.94 29.85 -0.39
C THR A 73 9.22 29.41 0.34
N TYR A 74 9.13 28.33 1.11
CA TYR A 74 10.23 27.78 1.93
C TYR A 74 10.75 26.44 1.38
N ARG A 75 10.27 26.00 0.23
CA ARG A 75 10.65 24.72 -0.41
C ARG A 75 12.08 24.78 -0.93
N SER A 76 13.04 24.74 0.00
CA SER A 76 14.46 24.54 -0.32
C SER A 76 14.96 23.25 0.31
N LEU A 77 16.09 22.75 -0.19
CA LEU A 77 16.62 21.46 0.23
C LEU A 77 17.10 21.48 1.70
N GLY A 78 17.64 22.60 2.19
CA GLY A 78 18.15 22.72 3.56
C GLY A 78 17.11 22.41 4.64
N PRO A 79 16.00 23.16 4.74
CA PRO A 79 14.91 22.90 5.67
C PRO A 79 14.30 21.49 5.50
N ALA A 80 14.21 20.99 4.26
CA ALA A 80 13.68 19.65 4.00
C ALA A 80 14.60 18.56 4.56
N VAL A 81 15.91 18.65 4.35
CA VAL A 81 16.88 17.67 4.89
C VAL A 81 16.91 17.72 6.41
N LEU A 82 16.90 18.93 7.01
CA LEU A 82 16.87 19.07 8.46
C LEU A 82 15.61 18.42 9.05
N LEU A 83 14.44 18.72 8.48
CA LEU A 83 13.17 18.13 8.91
C LEU A 83 13.15 16.61 8.73
N GLN A 84 13.69 16.11 7.61
CA GLN A 84 13.81 14.66 7.39
C GLN A 84 14.70 14.00 8.44
N ARG A 85 15.81 14.63 8.82
CA ARG A 85 16.72 14.09 9.84
C ARG A 85 16.04 13.96 11.21
N THR A 86 15.18 14.92 11.59
CA THR A 86 14.47 14.86 12.87
C THR A 86 13.48 13.70 12.94
N THR A 87 12.97 13.21 11.81
CA THR A 87 12.07 12.03 11.80
C THR A 87 12.76 10.74 12.25
N PHE A 88 14.09 10.70 12.34
CA PHE A 88 14.84 9.54 12.81
C PHE A 88 15.04 9.52 14.33
N GLU A 89 14.75 10.64 15.01
CA GLU A 89 14.91 10.76 16.47
C GLU A 89 14.25 9.63 17.29
N PRO A 90 13.03 9.17 16.99
CA PRO A 90 12.42 8.05 17.73
C PRO A 90 13.22 6.74 17.61
N VAL A 91 13.93 6.55 16.49
CA VAL A 91 14.86 5.40 16.28
C VAL A 91 16.13 5.61 17.09
N ASP A 92 16.75 6.80 16.98
CA ASP A 92 17.98 7.15 17.68
C ASP A 92 17.81 7.06 19.21
N CYS A 93 16.61 7.37 19.73
CA CYS A 93 16.23 7.25 21.14
C CYS A 93 15.75 5.84 21.54
N GLY A 94 15.74 4.87 20.64
CA GLY A 94 15.31 3.51 20.92
C GLY A 94 13.80 3.34 21.20
N LYS A 95 12.96 4.32 20.84
CA LYS A 95 11.49 4.24 21.02
C LYS A 95 10.84 3.31 20.01
N ILE A 96 11.42 3.21 18.79
CA ILE A 96 10.98 2.34 17.71
C ILE A 96 12.19 1.66 17.05
N ALA A 97 11.95 0.51 16.43
CA ALA A 97 13.02 -0.31 15.88
C ALA A 97 13.66 0.30 14.62
N PHE A 98 12.89 0.92 13.77
CA PHE A 98 13.32 1.60 12.54
C PHE A 98 12.24 2.55 12.02
N CYS A 99 12.63 3.48 11.15
CA CYS A 99 11.71 4.28 10.35
C CYS A 99 11.77 3.87 8.88
N TYR A 100 10.66 4.05 8.16
CA TYR A 100 10.63 3.91 6.71
C TYR A 100 9.74 4.98 6.07
N ASP A 101 10.03 5.24 4.81
CA ASP A 101 9.28 6.17 3.96
C ASP A 101 9.10 5.56 2.56
N CYS A 102 8.03 5.95 1.90
CA CYS A 102 7.74 5.64 0.51
C CYS A 102 7.59 6.96 -0.27
N PRO A 103 8.70 7.69 -0.53
CA PRO A 103 8.61 8.99 -1.18
C PRO A 103 7.95 8.88 -2.57
N PRO A 104 6.85 9.63 -2.81
CA PRO A 104 6.03 9.45 -4.00
C PRO A 104 6.68 9.99 -5.29
N HIS A 105 7.80 10.70 -5.18
CA HIS A 105 8.49 11.33 -6.31
C HIS A 105 9.97 11.59 -6.01
N ASP A 106 10.75 11.84 -7.05
CA ASP A 106 12.21 12.05 -6.96
C ASP A 106 12.62 13.23 -6.07
N ARG A 107 11.77 14.25 -5.91
CA ARG A 107 12.05 15.36 -4.97
C ARG A 107 12.03 14.88 -3.51
N GLY A 108 11.15 13.97 -3.15
CA GLY A 108 11.16 13.32 -1.84
C GLY A 108 12.43 12.50 -1.63
N MET A 109 12.86 11.75 -2.65
CA MET A 109 14.12 11.00 -2.61
C MET A 109 15.36 11.90 -2.44
N ALA A 110 15.35 13.13 -2.93
CA ALA A 110 16.50 14.03 -2.86
C ALA A 110 16.92 14.34 -1.41
N THR A 111 15.98 14.36 -0.45
CA THR A 111 16.31 14.57 0.98
C THR A 111 17.08 13.38 1.54
N PHE A 112 16.67 12.15 1.20
CA PHE A 112 17.36 10.94 1.63
C PHE A 112 18.76 10.81 1.01
N VAL A 113 18.89 11.10 -0.27
CA VAL A 113 20.20 11.11 -0.96
C VAL A 113 21.19 12.09 -0.29
N ARG A 114 20.69 13.23 0.20
CA ARG A 114 21.52 14.19 0.96
C ARG A 114 21.91 13.73 2.36
N LEU A 115 21.21 12.72 2.86
CA LEU A 115 21.52 12.04 4.12
C LEU A 115 22.30 10.73 3.90
N ASP A 116 22.90 10.57 2.70
CA ASP A 116 23.66 9.37 2.28
C ASP A 116 22.81 8.07 2.35
N MET A 117 21.50 8.19 2.15
CA MET A 117 20.57 7.05 2.15
C MET A 117 20.15 6.71 0.72
N SER A 118 20.12 5.42 0.44
CA SER A 118 19.64 4.87 -0.84
C SER A 118 18.29 4.17 -0.66
N SER A 119 17.62 3.86 -1.77
CA SER A 119 16.43 3.01 -1.77
C SER A 119 16.80 1.60 -1.28
N ASN A 120 15.97 1.08 -0.37
CA ASN A 120 16.08 -0.29 0.12
C ASN A 120 15.29 -1.27 -0.77
N CYS A 121 14.22 -0.79 -1.40
CA CYS A 121 13.33 -1.62 -2.17
C CYS A 121 12.57 -0.80 -3.21
N ASP A 122 12.41 -1.38 -4.39
CA ASP A 122 11.56 -0.84 -5.45
C ASP A 122 10.19 -1.52 -5.43
N VAL A 123 9.12 -0.73 -5.43
CA VAL A 123 7.74 -1.21 -5.55
C VAL A 123 7.29 -1.04 -6.99
N LEU A 124 6.88 -2.12 -7.61
CA LEU A 124 6.44 -2.15 -8.99
C LEU A 124 4.92 -2.23 -9.07
N ARG A 125 4.36 -1.58 -10.07
CA ARG A 125 2.98 -1.80 -10.47
C ARG A 125 2.88 -2.99 -11.40
N TYR A 126 1.88 -3.83 -11.15
CA TYR A 126 1.44 -4.93 -12.00
C TYR A 126 0.03 -4.65 -12.52
N ALA A 127 -0.29 -5.09 -13.72
CA ALA A 127 -1.61 -4.92 -14.30
C ALA A 127 -2.07 -6.18 -15.02
N LEU A 128 -3.32 -6.56 -14.78
CA LEU A 128 -4.07 -7.57 -15.52
C LEU A 128 -5.17 -6.87 -16.33
N LEU A 129 -5.11 -6.98 -17.64
CA LEU A 129 -6.15 -6.45 -18.53
C LEU A 129 -7.29 -7.46 -18.63
N LEU A 130 -8.52 -7.01 -18.32
CA LEU A 130 -9.73 -7.82 -18.41
C LEU A 130 -10.54 -7.52 -19.69
N ARG A 131 -10.54 -6.25 -20.11
CA ARG A 131 -11.22 -5.76 -21.32
C ARG A 131 -10.33 -4.77 -22.04
N SER A 132 -10.34 -4.79 -23.34
CA SER A 132 -9.47 -3.95 -24.15
C SER A 132 -10.11 -2.68 -24.68
N ASP A 133 -11.43 -2.54 -24.56
CA ASP A 133 -12.21 -1.40 -25.06
C ASP A 133 -11.74 -0.06 -24.49
N GLU A 134 -11.68 0.07 -23.16
CA GLU A 134 -11.19 1.28 -22.50
C GLU A 134 -9.68 1.51 -22.73
N TYR A 135 -8.89 0.44 -22.79
CA TYR A 135 -7.48 0.54 -23.10
C TYR A 135 -7.24 1.15 -24.50
N PHE A 136 -7.95 0.65 -25.51
CA PHE A 136 -7.84 1.18 -26.87
C PHE A 136 -8.45 2.58 -26.98
N ALA A 137 -9.56 2.86 -26.28
CA ALA A 137 -10.16 4.17 -26.25
C ALA A 137 -9.20 5.24 -25.69
N LYS A 138 -8.46 4.93 -24.63
CA LYS A 138 -7.45 5.82 -24.05
C LYS A 138 -6.22 6.00 -24.95
N LYS A 139 -5.77 4.96 -25.67
CA LYS A 139 -4.55 5.00 -26.48
C LYS A 139 -4.73 5.46 -27.91
N LEU A 140 -5.84 5.08 -28.55
CA LEU A 140 -6.10 5.29 -29.99
C LEU A 140 -7.34 6.18 -30.26
N GLY A 141 -8.04 6.60 -29.20
CA GLY A 141 -9.33 7.27 -29.32
C GLY A 141 -10.48 6.30 -29.63
N LYS A 142 -11.72 6.81 -29.50
CA LYS A 142 -12.95 6.02 -29.79
C LYS A 142 -13.25 6.05 -31.30
N HIS A 143 -12.52 5.31 -32.10
CA HIS A 143 -12.74 5.23 -33.54
C HIS A 143 -13.45 3.91 -33.93
N VAL A 144 -14.33 3.99 -34.96
CA VAL A 144 -15.11 2.82 -35.43
C VAL A 144 -14.20 1.68 -35.92
N TRP A 145 -13.07 1.98 -36.52
CA TRP A 145 -12.12 0.98 -37.01
C TRP A 145 -11.38 0.19 -35.90
N THR A 146 -11.44 0.66 -34.64
CA THR A 146 -10.84 -0.10 -33.51
C THR A 146 -11.75 -1.21 -33.01
N ARG A 147 -13.05 -1.23 -33.36
CA ARG A 147 -14.05 -2.20 -32.90
C ARG A 147 -13.68 -3.67 -33.16
N PRO A 148 -13.25 -4.06 -34.39
CA PRO A 148 -12.87 -5.48 -34.64
C PRO A 148 -11.66 -5.89 -33.82
N LEU A 149 -10.69 -5.00 -33.63
CA LEU A 149 -9.50 -5.27 -32.80
C LEU A 149 -9.87 -5.45 -31.33
N VAL A 150 -10.78 -4.60 -30.80
CA VAL A 150 -11.33 -4.74 -29.45
C VAL A 150 -12.06 -6.06 -29.29
N GLY A 151 -12.92 -6.43 -30.26
CA GLY A 151 -13.68 -7.69 -30.23
C GLY A 151 -12.77 -8.92 -30.19
N ALA A 152 -11.79 -8.99 -31.07
CA ALA A 152 -10.82 -10.08 -31.14
C ALA A 152 -9.98 -10.18 -29.84
N THR A 153 -9.52 -9.03 -29.31
CA THR A 153 -8.75 -9.00 -28.06
C THR A 153 -9.59 -9.42 -26.87
N ASN A 154 -10.83 -8.95 -26.76
CA ASN A 154 -11.72 -9.33 -25.66
C ASN A 154 -12.10 -10.81 -25.70
N LEU A 155 -12.32 -11.39 -26.89
CA LEU A 155 -12.54 -12.83 -27.07
C LEU A 155 -11.31 -13.63 -26.58
N PHE A 156 -10.12 -13.21 -26.97
CA PHE A 156 -8.88 -13.83 -26.53
C PHE A 156 -8.68 -13.72 -24.99
N LEU A 157 -9.01 -12.57 -24.38
CA LEU A 157 -8.98 -12.40 -22.93
C LEU A 157 -10.02 -13.28 -22.23
N ALA A 158 -11.23 -13.41 -22.79
CA ALA A 158 -12.30 -14.25 -22.24
C ALA A 158 -11.93 -15.76 -22.27
N MET A 159 -11.32 -16.25 -23.35
CA MET A 159 -10.83 -17.62 -23.43
C MET A 159 -9.71 -17.94 -22.44
N ARG A 160 -9.04 -16.93 -21.90
CA ARG A 160 -7.98 -17.04 -20.89
C ARG A 160 -8.49 -17.13 -19.45
N LYS A 161 -9.79 -17.01 -19.20
CA LYS A 161 -10.38 -17.19 -17.88
C LYS A 161 -10.15 -18.65 -17.45
N SER A 162 -9.20 -18.85 -16.57
CA SER A 162 -8.92 -20.16 -16.00
C SER A 162 -9.56 -20.21 -14.63
N GLY A 163 -10.63 -20.98 -14.48
CA GLY A 163 -11.17 -21.32 -13.17
C GLY A 163 -10.16 -22.20 -12.45
N ALA A 164 -9.35 -21.63 -11.58
CA ALA A 164 -8.48 -22.41 -10.71
C ALA A 164 -9.35 -23.01 -9.59
N ALA A 165 -9.93 -24.17 -9.83
CA ALA A 165 -10.62 -24.91 -8.78
C ALA A 165 -9.60 -25.53 -7.82
N SER A 166 -9.62 -25.12 -6.56
CA SER A 166 -8.86 -25.78 -5.50
C SER A 166 -9.82 -26.67 -4.69
N ARG A 167 -9.55 -27.98 -4.66
CA ARG A 167 -10.39 -28.93 -3.91
C ARG A 167 -10.41 -28.57 -2.43
N GLY A 168 -11.63 -28.34 -1.91
CA GLY A 168 -11.90 -28.08 -0.49
C GLY A 168 -11.54 -26.67 -0.02
N LEU A 169 -11.29 -25.73 -0.94
CA LEU A 169 -11.11 -24.32 -0.61
C LEU A 169 -12.43 -23.57 -0.87
N GLU A 170 -12.94 -22.92 0.15
CA GLU A 170 -14.13 -22.07 0.08
C GLU A 170 -13.68 -20.61 -0.05
N ILE A 171 -14.18 -19.92 -1.08
CA ILE A 171 -13.91 -18.49 -1.29
C ILE A 171 -15.23 -17.74 -1.16
N SER A 172 -15.26 -16.76 -0.27
CA SER A 172 -16.44 -15.94 -0.03
C SER A 172 -16.06 -14.48 0.16
N GLU A 173 -17.01 -13.60 -0.05
CA GLU A 173 -16.89 -12.20 0.33
C GLU A 173 -16.99 -12.08 1.85
N PHE A 174 -16.19 -11.20 2.44
CA PHE A 174 -16.11 -10.97 3.88
C PHE A 174 -16.41 -9.50 4.17
N ASP A 175 -17.42 -9.25 4.99
CA ASP A 175 -17.81 -7.89 5.40
C ASP A 175 -18.05 -7.77 6.92
N ASP A 176 -17.68 -8.79 7.70
CA ASP A 176 -17.73 -8.76 9.15
C ASP A 176 -16.56 -8.01 9.78
N ASP A 177 -16.55 -7.88 11.10
CA ASP A 177 -15.45 -7.32 11.85
C ASP A 177 -14.24 -8.26 11.86
N PHE A 178 -13.05 -7.68 11.86
CA PHE A 178 -11.81 -8.46 11.94
C PHE A 178 -11.64 -9.04 13.33
N GLY A 179 -11.79 -10.35 13.45
CA GLY A 179 -11.65 -11.10 14.70
C GLY A 179 -10.26 -11.70 14.90
N GLU A 180 -10.12 -12.48 15.98
CA GLU A 180 -8.88 -13.14 16.38
C GLU A 180 -8.31 -14.08 15.29
N GLU A 181 -9.13 -14.58 14.38
CA GLU A 181 -8.68 -15.40 13.26
C GLU A 181 -7.66 -14.69 12.34
N PHE A 182 -7.80 -13.36 12.18
CA PHE A 182 -6.82 -12.55 11.43
C PHE A 182 -5.51 -12.42 12.19
N SER A 183 -5.56 -12.22 13.51
CA SER A 183 -4.35 -12.21 14.35
C SER A 183 -3.64 -13.57 14.36
N GLN A 184 -4.41 -14.67 14.35
CA GLN A 184 -3.83 -16.02 14.23
C GLN A 184 -3.18 -16.24 12.86
N LEU A 185 -3.84 -15.84 11.77
CA LEU A 185 -3.29 -15.91 10.43
C LEU A 185 -2.00 -15.06 10.34
N ASP A 186 -2.01 -13.84 10.89
CA ASP A 186 -0.86 -12.95 10.90
C ASP A 186 0.36 -13.59 11.60
N ARG A 187 0.16 -14.18 12.77
CA ARG A 187 1.23 -14.91 13.49
C ARG A 187 1.75 -16.14 12.72
N ARG A 188 0.86 -16.86 12.03
CA ARG A 188 1.24 -18.05 11.25
C ARG A 188 2.07 -17.72 10.03
N VAL A 189 1.85 -16.57 9.41
CA VAL A 189 2.58 -16.13 8.21
C VAL A 189 3.95 -15.55 8.57
N ALA A 190 4.19 -15.15 9.83
CA ALA A 190 5.46 -14.57 10.23
C ALA A 190 6.65 -15.54 9.98
N ALA A 191 7.49 -15.17 9.02
CA ALA A 191 8.63 -15.98 8.58
C ALA A 191 9.97 -15.38 8.98
N ALA A 192 11.03 -16.21 9.01
CA ALA A 192 12.39 -15.74 9.21
C ALA A 192 12.86 -14.92 8.00
N GLY A 193 13.56 -13.82 8.27
CA GLY A 193 14.09 -12.92 7.23
C GLY A 193 13.02 -12.07 6.53
N GLU A 194 11.80 -12.01 7.04
CA GLU A 194 10.72 -11.17 6.50
C GLU A 194 10.54 -9.89 7.31
N VAL A 195 10.33 -8.79 6.61
CA VAL A 195 9.81 -7.54 7.21
C VAL A 195 8.49 -7.22 6.56
N ARG A 196 7.44 -7.05 7.36
CA ARG A 196 6.11 -6.72 6.88
C ARG A 196 5.27 -6.04 7.95
N ALA A 197 4.28 -5.27 7.53
CA ALA A 197 3.27 -4.74 8.44
C ALA A 197 2.42 -5.86 9.04
N SER A 198 2.00 -5.69 10.29
CA SER A 198 1.05 -6.57 10.94
C SER A 198 -0.31 -6.52 10.25
N ARG A 199 -0.99 -7.68 10.23
CA ARG A 199 -2.37 -7.85 9.80
C ARG A 199 -3.22 -8.45 10.92
N GLY A 200 -2.84 -8.14 12.16
CA GLY A 200 -3.66 -8.43 13.34
C GLY A 200 -5.00 -7.70 13.28
N ALA A 201 -5.98 -8.19 14.03
CA ALA A 201 -7.36 -7.70 14.01
C ALA A 201 -7.45 -6.16 14.20
N GLU A 202 -6.69 -5.61 15.14
CA GLU A 202 -6.69 -4.17 15.42
C GLU A 202 -6.13 -3.35 14.27
N ASP A 203 -4.98 -3.77 13.70
CA ASP A 203 -4.34 -3.10 12.56
C ASP A 203 -5.25 -3.15 11.32
N MET A 204 -5.91 -4.29 11.07
CA MET A 204 -6.84 -4.47 9.97
C MET A 204 -8.09 -3.60 10.15
N THR A 205 -8.65 -3.55 11.37
CA THR A 205 -9.80 -2.70 11.70
C THR A 205 -9.47 -1.24 11.49
N TRP A 206 -8.34 -0.78 12.01
CA TRP A 206 -7.90 0.59 11.85
C TRP A 206 -7.66 0.94 10.37
N ARG A 207 -6.98 0.09 9.64
CA ARG A 207 -6.58 0.34 8.24
C ARG A 207 -7.76 0.27 7.27
N TYR A 208 -8.70 -0.66 7.45
CA TYR A 208 -9.72 -0.95 6.44
C TYR A 208 -11.15 -0.63 6.88
N ARG A 209 -11.44 -0.54 8.19
CA ARG A 209 -12.78 -0.19 8.70
C ARG A 209 -12.87 1.25 9.17
N LYS A 210 -11.79 1.78 9.75
CA LYS A 210 -11.75 3.15 10.27
C LYS A 210 -11.15 4.17 9.30
N ASP A 211 -10.54 3.73 8.20
CA ASP A 211 -9.97 4.64 7.18
C ASP A 211 -11.04 5.63 6.68
N PRO A 212 -10.87 6.93 6.90
CA PRO A 212 -11.82 7.94 6.47
C PRO A 212 -11.95 8.05 4.95
N LEU A 213 -10.94 7.60 4.20
CA LEU A 213 -10.97 7.54 2.73
C LEU A 213 -11.98 6.51 2.23
N ARG A 214 -12.33 5.52 3.05
CA ARG A 214 -13.39 4.55 2.75
C ARG A 214 -14.77 5.19 2.63
N LYS A 215 -15.05 6.25 3.38
CA LYS A 215 -16.35 6.94 3.44
C LYS A 215 -16.41 8.18 2.55
N ARG A 216 -15.32 8.58 1.95
CA ARG A 216 -15.21 9.82 1.19
C ARG A 216 -14.68 9.53 -0.20
N LEU A 217 -15.53 9.78 -1.20
CA LEU A 217 -15.05 10.15 -2.53
C LEU A 217 -14.29 11.47 -2.34
N LEU A 218 -12.98 11.41 -2.30
CA LEU A 218 -12.17 12.63 -2.35
C LEU A 218 -12.51 13.32 -3.67
N PRO A 219 -12.76 14.63 -3.69
CA PRO A 219 -12.85 15.39 -4.93
C PRO A 219 -11.57 15.09 -5.73
N ASN A 220 -11.71 14.57 -6.95
CA ASN A 220 -10.62 14.12 -7.82
C ASN A 220 -9.96 12.77 -7.52
N THR A 221 -10.42 11.99 -6.54
CA THR A 221 -10.04 10.59 -6.41
C THR A 221 -11.28 9.71 -6.50
N ASN A 222 -11.28 8.80 -7.43
CA ASN A 222 -12.39 7.89 -7.68
C ASN A 222 -12.28 6.65 -6.78
N VAL A 223 -12.09 6.83 -5.48
CA VAL A 223 -11.86 5.74 -4.52
C VAL A 223 -13.19 5.16 -4.06
N GLY A 224 -13.46 3.93 -4.44
CA GLY A 224 -14.62 3.16 -3.95
C GLY A 224 -14.36 2.50 -2.59
N THR A 225 -15.40 1.83 -2.09
CA THR A 225 -15.34 1.08 -0.84
C THR A 225 -14.43 -0.14 -0.96
N TYR A 226 -13.65 -0.43 0.09
CA TYR A 226 -12.89 -1.67 0.17
C TYR A 226 -13.82 -2.88 0.21
N ARG A 227 -13.46 -3.90 -0.57
CA ARG A 227 -14.08 -5.23 -0.59
C ARG A 227 -13.02 -6.27 -0.27
N MET A 228 -13.44 -7.37 0.35
CA MET A 228 -12.53 -8.43 0.76
C MET A 228 -13.08 -9.79 0.36
N LEU A 229 -12.20 -10.63 -0.18
CA LEU A 229 -12.46 -12.06 -0.35
C LEU A 229 -11.56 -12.82 0.61
N VAL A 230 -12.12 -13.83 1.26
CA VAL A 230 -11.40 -14.75 2.14
C VAL A 230 -11.40 -16.15 1.53
N ALA A 231 -10.30 -16.87 1.75
CA ALA A 231 -10.16 -18.27 1.42
C ALA A 231 -10.10 -19.08 2.70
N ARG A 232 -11.04 -20.02 2.86
CA ARG A 232 -11.14 -20.91 4.02
C ARG A 232 -11.01 -22.37 3.60
N LYS A 233 -10.49 -23.19 4.51
CA LYS A 233 -10.49 -24.64 4.36
C LYS A 233 -10.92 -25.27 5.67
N ALA A 234 -11.98 -26.06 5.65
CA ALA A 234 -12.61 -26.63 6.86
C ALA A 234 -12.90 -25.55 7.94
N GLY A 235 -13.38 -24.37 7.51
CA GLY A 235 -13.69 -23.23 8.38
C GLY A 235 -12.49 -22.36 8.75
N GLU A 236 -11.25 -22.83 8.62
CA GLU A 236 -10.05 -22.08 8.96
C GLU A 236 -9.69 -21.05 7.91
N LEU A 237 -9.42 -19.81 8.33
CA LEU A 237 -8.94 -18.73 7.46
C LEU A 237 -7.49 -18.99 7.03
N LEU A 238 -7.26 -19.10 5.73
CA LEU A 238 -5.94 -19.36 5.16
C LEU A 238 -5.33 -18.17 4.44
N ALA A 239 -6.16 -17.39 3.72
CA ALA A 239 -5.69 -16.25 2.96
C ALA A 239 -6.84 -15.27 2.71
N PHE A 240 -6.47 -14.06 2.29
CA PHE A 240 -7.44 -13.06 1.84
C PHE A 240 -6.86 -12.14 0.76
N VAL A 241 -7.74 -11.48 0.03
CA VAL A 241 -7.43 -10.36 -0.85
C VAL A 241 -8.37 -9.19 -0.55
N ILE A 242 -7.80 -7.99 -0.37
CA ILE A 242 -8.55 -6.75 -0.23
C ILE A 242 -8.34 -5.92 -1.48
N PHE A 243 -9.41 -5.36 -2.00
CA PHE A 243 -9.39 -4.53 -3.19
C PHE A 243 -10.48 -3.47 -3.15
N PHE A 244 -10.37 -2.47 -4.01
CA PHE A 244 -11.44 -1.52 -4.28
C PHE A 244 -11.55 -1.28 -5.79
N ILE A 245 -12.71 -0.82 -6.24
CA ILE A 245 -12.94 -0.49 -7.65
C ILE A 245 -13.03 1.02 -7.77
N GLN A 246 -12.20 1.59 -8.63
CA GLN A 246 -12.20 3.00 -8.97
C GLN A 246 -13.33 3.32 -9.97
N THR A 247 -13.84 4.55 -9.97
CA THR A 247 -14.93 4.95 -10.90
C THR A 247 -14.47 4.96 -12.36
N ASP A 248 -13.17 4.99 -12.63
CA ASP A 248 -12.61 4.84 -13.97
C ASP A 248 -12.54 3.40 -14.48
N GLY A 249 -13.09 2.45 -13.69
CA GLY A 249 -13.18 1.04 -14.05
C GLY A 249 -11.90 0.25 -13.81
N ILE A 250 -11.03 0.67 -12.90
CA ILE A 250 -9.85 -0.07 -12.46
C ILE A 250 -10.10 -0.66 -11.08
N ALA A 251 -9.85 -1.96 -10.90
CA ALA A 251 -9.76 -2.55 -9.57
C ALA A 251 -8.32 -2.50 -9.06
N CYS A 252 -8.13 -2.08 -7.81
CA CYS A 252 -6.82 -2.04 -7.16
C CYS A 252 -6.76 -3.04 -6.03
N ILE A 253 -5.86 -4.02 -6.11
CA ILE A 253 -5.53 -4.89 -4.99
C ILE A 253 -4.70 -4.07 -4.01
N VAL A 254 -5.21 -3.92 -2.78
CA VAL A 254 -4.52 -3.21 -1.69
C VAL A 254 -3.79 -4.15 -0.77
N ASP A 255 -4.27 -5.39 -0.62
CA ASP A 255 -3.59 -6.41 0.17
C ASP A 255 -3.90 -7.81 -0.38
N LEU A 256 -2.91 -8.69 -0.40
CA LEU A 256 -3.03 -10.11 -0.73
C LEU A 256 -2.13 -10.87 0.24
N PHE A 257 -2.72 -11.64 1.14
CA PHE A 257 -2.03 -12.17 2.29
C PHE A 257 -2.56 -13.55 2.69
N GLY A 258 -1.69 -14.42 3.18
CA GLY A 258 -2.09 -15.73 3.66
C GLY A 258 -0.94 -16.72 3.81
N VAL A 259 -1.25 -17.89 4.37
CA VAL A 259 -0.34 -19.04 4.41
C VAL A 259 -0.31 -19.74 3.06
N GLU A 260 0.82 -20.32 2.68
CA GLU A 260 1.00 -21.04 1.42
C GLU A 260 0.44 -20.28 0.20
N LEU A 261 0.68 -18.98 0.16
CA LEU A 261 0.02 -18.07 -0.77
C LEU A 261 0.24 -18.46 -2.23
N SER A 262 1.39 -19.05 -2.57
CA SER A 262 1.67 -19.60 -3.90
C SER A 262 0.65 -20.65 -4.38
N LYS A 263 0.00 -21.36 -3.44
CA LYS A 263 -1.03 -22.38 -3.76
C LYS A 263 -2.45 -21.80 -3.74
N ILE A 264 -2.71 -20.79 -2.88
CA ILE A 264 -4.06 -20.28 -2.58
C ILE A 264 -4.39 -19.04 -3.39
N ALA A 265 -3.40 -18.26 -3.81
CA ALA A 265 -3.64 -16.98 -4.48
C ALA A 265 -4.36 -17.14 -5.83
N ALA A 266 -4.10 -18.20 -6.59
CA ALA A 266 -4.71 -18.37 -7.91
C ALA A 266 -6.24 -18.47 -7.85
N PRO A 267 -6.89 -19.28 -6.98
CA PRO A 267 -8.34 -19.26 -6.79
C PRO A 267 -8.87 -17.90 -6.30
N LEU A 268 -8.20 -17.22 -5.35
CA LEU A 268 -8.61 -15.90 -4.87
C LEU A 268 -8.59 -14.85 -5.99
N LEU A 269 -7.50 -14.81 -6.77
CA LEU A 269 -7.37 -13.89 -7.90
C LEU A 269 -8.34 -14.20 -9.03
N SER A 270 -8.72 -15.49 -9.21
CA SER A 270 -9.78 -15.89 -10.15
C SER A 270 -11.13 -15.33 -9.72
N ALA A 271 -11.51 -15.50 -8.45
CA ALA A 271 -12.76 -14.97 -7.90
C ALA A 271 -12.82 -13.44 -7.99
N LEU A 272 -11.72 -12.75 -7.63
CA LEU A 272 -11.60 -11.31 -7.79
C LEU A 272 -11.75 -10.88 -9.25
N THR A 273 -11.17 -11.64 -10.19
CA THR A 273 -11.28 -11.37 -11.63
C THR A 273 -12.72 -11.49 -12.12
N GLU A 274 -13.46 -12.50 -11.66
CA GLU A 274 -14.88 -12.71 -12.00
C GLU A 274 -15.74 -11.56 -11.48
N ILE A 275 -15.59 -11.18 -10.21
CA ILE A 275 -16.30 -10.04 -9.61
C ILE A 275 -15.98 -8.75 -10.36
N SER A 276 -14.70 -8.51 -10.65
CA SER A 276 -14.23 -7.32 -11.35
C SER A 276 -14.84 -7.26 -12.76
N TYR A 277 -14.84 -8.37 -13.49
CA TYR A 277 -15.42 -8.44 -14.82
C TYR A 277 -16.93 -8.17 -14.80
N GLY A 278 -17.68 -8.76 -13.84
CA GLY A 278 -19.11 -8.54 -13.65
C GLY A 278 -19.44 -7.09 -13.29
N SER A 279 -18.51 -6.39 -12.63
CA SER A 279 -18.63 -4.98 -12.25
C SER A 279 -18.16 -4.00 -13.35
N GLY A 280 -17.85 -4.46 -14.57
CA GLY A 280 -17.44 -3.61 -15.67
C GLY A 280 -15.98 -3.12 -15.59
N VAL A 281 -15.17 -3.70 -14.73
CA VAL A 281 -13.74 -3.38 -14.59
C VAL A 281 -13.00 -3.79 -15.85
N TRP A 282 -12.14 -2.90 -16.36
CA TRP A 282 -11.33 -3.19 -17.55
C TRP A 282 -9.88 -3.63 -17.22
N ALA A 283 -9.38 -3.29 -16.03
CA ALA A 283 -8.05 -3.72 -15.57
C ALA A 283 -8.01 -3.92 -14.06
N ILE A 284 -7.14 -4.81 -13.58
CA ILE A 284 -6.79 -4.97 -12.18
C ILE A 284 -5.35 -4.55 -12.01
N TRP A 285 -5.10 -3.68 -11.02
CA TRP A 285 -3.76 -3.26 -10.61
C TRP A 285 -3.38 -3.91 -9.29
N ALA A 286 -2.10 -4.22 -9.14
CA ALA A 286 -1.48 -4.66 -7.90
C ALA A 286 -0.11 -4.02 -7.74
N PHE A 287 0.35 -3.87 -6.51
CA PHE A 287 1.65 -3.31 -6.19
C PHE A 287 2.41 -4.31 -5.32
N CYS A 288 3.65 -4.57 -5.65
CA CYS A 288 4.53 -5.39 -4.82
C CYS A 288 5.99 -5.02 -5.02
N SER A 289 6.79 -5.30 -4.01
CA SER A 289 8.24 -5.14 -4.10
C SER A 289 8.86 -6.14 -5.07
N THR A 290 9.99 -5.77 -5.66
CA THR A 290 10.74 -6.63 -6.60
C THR A 290 11.13 -7.97 -6.01
N ASP A 291 11.37 -8.02 -4.70
CA ASP A 291 11.89 -9.21 -4.00
C ASP A 291 10.78 -10.01 -3.30
N SER A 292 9.51 -9.60 -3.44
CA SER A 292 8.36 -10.28 -2.85
C SER A 292 7.98 -11.56 -3.61
N GLU A 293 7.57 -12.60 -2.88
CA GLU A 293 6.91 -13.79 -3.44
C GLU A 293 5.70 -13.43 -4.31
N LEU A 294 4.99 -12.35 -3.98
CA LEU A 294 3.86 -11.83 -4.74
C LEU A 294 4.21 -11.55 -6.20
N ASN A 295 5.47 -11.21 -6.48
CA ASN A 295 5.96 -10.97 -7.84
C ASN A 295 5.74 -12.21 -8.73
N SER A 296 6.17 -13.38 -8.27
CA SER A 296 5.98 -14.64 -9.00
C SER A 296 4.50 -15.05 -9.07
N ILE A 297 3.75 -14.88 -7.99
CA ILE A 297 2.31 -15.16 -7.91
C ILE A 297 1.53 -14.32 -8.92
N LEU A 298 1.77 -13.01 -8.95
CA LEU A 298 1.10 -12.11 -9.89
C LEU A 298 1.45 -12.45 -11.34
N GLN A 299 2.71 -12.78 -11.63
CA GLN A 299 3.12 -13.19 -12.99
C GLN A 299 2.44 -14.50 -13.42
N GLN A 300 2.37 -15.50 -12.53
CA GLN A 300 1.63 -16.75 -12.78
C GLN A 300 0.14 -16.49 -13.00
N ALA A 301 -0.45 -15.55 -12.27
CA ALA A 301 -1.81 -15.06 -12.49
C ALA A 301 -1.94 -14.12 -13.70
N ARG A 302 -0.92 -14.05 -14.57
CA ARG A 302 -0.87 -13.29 -15.82
C ARG A 302 -0.89 -11.79 -15.69
N PHE A 303 -0.65 -11.24 -14.51
CA PHE A 303 -0.35 -9.83 -14.38
C PHE A 303 0.97 -9.50 -15.09
N ARG A 304 0.98 -8.36 -15.74
CA ARG A 304 2.18 -7.86 -16.44
C ARG A 304 2.82 -6.77 -15.62
N ARG A 305 4.12 -6.87 -15.42
CA ARG A 305 4.94 -5.81 -14.82
C ARG A 305 4.78 -4.53 -15.63
N ARG A 306 4.66 -3.43 -14.92
CA ARG A 306 4.59 -2.07 -15.46
C ARG A 306 5.75 -1.25 -14.89
N GLU A 307 5.55 0.05 -14.77
CA GLU A 307 6.54 0.98 -14.26
C GLU A 307 6.81 0.81 -12.76
N LEU A 308 7.93 1.40 -12.34
CA LEU A 308 8.22 1.66 -10.93
C LEU A 308 7.12 2.57 -10.36
N ALA A 309 6.47 2.13 -9.29
CA ALA A 309 5.45 2.91 -8.60
C ALA A 309 6.07 3.85 -7.57
N VAL A 310 6.91 3.29 -6.68
CA VAL A 310 7.55 4.03 -5.60
C VAL A 310 8.83 3.32 -5.15
N ARG A 311 9.75 4.08 -4.55
CA ARG A 311 10.90 3.55 -3.83
C ARG A 311 10.64 3.58 -2.34
N THR A 312 11.26 2.67 -1.61
CA THR A 312 11.21 2.66 -0.15
C THR A 312 12.58 2.96 0.40
N VAL A 313 12.63 3.82 1.40
CA VAL A 313 13.83 4.12 2.16
C VAL A 313 13.59 3.77 3.62
N ALA A 314 14.55 3.15 4.28
CA ALA A 314 14.47 2.82 5.70
C ALA A 314 15.70 3.28 6.45
N TYR A 315 15.50 3.74 7.68
CA TYR A 315 16.52 4.13 8.63
C TYR A 315 16.43 3.26 9.89
N ALA A 316 17.55 2.67 10.27
CA ALA A 316 17.63 1.82 11.47
C ALA A 316 18.97 2.01 12.19
N PRO A 317 19.05 1.74 13.52
CA PRO A 317 20.30 1.78 14.24
C PRO A 317 21.15 0.56 13.89
N GLY A 318 22.41 0.80 13.51
CA GLY A 318 23.42 -0.23 13.28
C GLY A 318 23.31 -0.97 11.95
N SER A 319 24.44 -1.55 11.53
CA SER A 319 24.61 -2.22 10.25
C SER A 319 23.74 -3.47 10.05
N ASP A 320 23.49 -4.22 11.11
CA ASP A 320 22.74 -5.47 11.05
C ASP A 320 21.27 -5.25 10.66
N MET A 321 20.62 -4.25 11.27
CA MET A 321 19.23 -3.94 10.93
C MET A 321 19.14 -3.32 9.53
N VAL A 322 20.05 -2.40 9.18
CA VAL A 322 20.13 -1.82 7.83
C VAL A 322 20.35 -2.92 6.79
N GLY A 323 21.24 -3.87 7.05
CA GLY A 323 21.44 -5.03 6.18
C GLY A 323 20.18 -5.87 6.01
N ARG A 324 19.44 -6.11 7.08
CA ARG A 324 18.14 -6.83 7.04
C ARG A 324 17.07 -6.04 6.27
N LEU A 325 17.03 -4.73 6.42
CA LEU A 325 16.12 -3.86 5.69
C LEU A 325 16.53 -3.66 4.21
N GLY A 326 17.78 -3.92 3.85
CA GLY A 326 18.34 -3.71 2.51
C GLY A 326 18.52 -4.96 1.66
N SER A 327 18.72 -6.14 2.26
CA SER A 327 19.01 -7.35 1.50
C SER A 327 17.89 -8.40 1.65
N GLY A 328 16.98 -8.41 0.70
CA GLY A 328 16.01 -9.50 0.57
C GLY A 328 14.82 -9.43 1.54
N LEU A 329 14.55 -8.29 2.13
CA LEU A 329 13.36 -8.09 2.90
C LEU A 329 12.16 -8.04 1.98
N ARG A 330 11.33 -9.03 2.10
CA ARG A 330 10.08 -9.13 1.38
C ARG A 330 9.08 -8.15 1.98
N TRP A 331 9.17 -6.88 1.56
CA TRP A 331 8.16 -5.90 1.90
C TRP A 331 6.89 -6.20 1.09
N PRO A 332 5.90 -6.86 1.63
CA PRO A 332 4.59 -6.87 1.01
C PRO A 332 3.95 -5.53 1.32
N PHE A 333 4.23 -4.53 0.48
CA PHE A 333 3.53 -3.27 0.54
C PHE A 333 2.10 -3.46 0.10
N SER A 334 1.18 -3.05 0.95
CA SER A 334 -0.18 -2.80 0.51
C SER A 334 -0.21 -1.47 -0.25
N HIS A 335 -1.13 -1.34 -1.19
CA HIS A 335 -1.39 -0.10 -1.92
C HIS A 335 -1.58 1.13 -0.98
N VAL A 336 -2.09 0.90 0.23
CA VAL A 336 -2.29 1.94 1.25
C VAL A 336 -0.98 2.56 1.73
N GLU A 337 0.13 1.84 1.68
CA GLU A 337 1.46 2.34 2.07
C GLU A 337 2.15 3.11 0.93
N VAL A 338 1.71 2.88 -0.30
CA VAL A 338 2.30 3.46 -1.51
C VAL A 338 1.62 4.77 -1.95
N LEU A 339 0.36 4.98 -1.59
CA LEU A 339 -0.46 6.12 -2.06
C LEU A 339 -0.75 7.16 -0.96
N GLN A 340 0.13 7.31 0.01
CA GLN A 340 -0.05 8.31 1.08
C GLN A 340 0.35 9.71 0.67
#